data_0ad804c5d98507d7b004a1883de88c27
#
_entry.id   0ad804c5d98507d7b004a1883de88c27
#
_cell.length_a   1.000
_cell.length_b   1.000
_cell.length_c   1.000
_cell.angle_alpha   90.00
_cell.angle_beta   90.00
_cell.angle_gamma   90.00
#
_symmetry.space_group_name_H-M   'P 1'
#
loop_
_entity.id
_entity.type
_entity.pdbx_description
1 polymer ?
#
loop_
_entity_poly.entity_id
_entity_poly.type
_entity_poly.pdbx_seq_one_letter_code
_entity_poly.pdbx_strand_id
1 'polypeptide(L)'
;SSNLKEFSTPKALEHIQKIAQKPHYVGTENHDEVADYLMLELEKLGLQPLMQQGTTLTDWGNPVKSKNIIARIKGSDTSKALLLLSHYDSAPHSFSRGASDDASGVATILEGLRAFLHSKTPHKNDIIILFSDAEELGLNGAALFVTQHQWAKEVGLASNFEARGTSGPSYMLMEVNQGNAAMVEGFTKANPKYPVSNSLMYSIYKMLPNDTDLTVFREQGKIQGFNFAFIDNHFNYHTWQD
;
A
#
# COMPACT_ATOMS: atom_id res chain seq x y z
N SER A 1 -10.48 -27.13 -1.06
CA SER A 1 -11.05 -25.86 -1.57
C SER A 1 -10.98 -24.84 -0.43
N SER A 2 -10.13 -23.85 -0.56
CA SER A 2 -10.08 -22.73 0.38
C SER A 2 -11.43 -22.03 0.44
N ASN A 3 -11.88 -21.70 1.65
CA ASN A 3 -13.09 -20.92 1.85
C ASN A 3 -12.94 -19.58 1.10
N LEU A 4 -13.81 -19.31 0.14
CA LEU A 4 -13.73 -18.10 -0.69
C LEU A 4 -13.85 -16.78 0.12
N LYS A 5 -14.38 -16.87 1.34
CA LYS A 5 -14.55 -15.72 2.25
C LYS A 5 -13.35 -15.45 3.15
N GLU A 6 -12.32 -16.29 3.08
CA GLU A 6 -11.12 -16.18 3.90
C GLU A 6 -9.92 -15.81 3.05
N PHE A 7 -8.97 -15.09 3.65
CA PHE A 7 -7.69 -14.79 3.04
C PHE A 7 -6.89 -16.08 2.76
N SER A 8 -6.32 -16.18 1.58
CA SER A 8 -5.57 -17.34 1.12
C SER A 8 -4.11 -16.96 0.82
N THR A 9 -3.20 -17.34 1.70
CA THR A 9 -1.77 -17.13 1.46
C THR A 9 -1.29 -17.69 0.11
N PRO A 10 -1.69 -18.90 -0.34
CA PRO A 10 -1.30 -19.38 -1.66
C PRO A 10 -1.72 -18.44 -2.80
N LYS A 11 -2.91 -17.86 -2.75
CA LYS A 11 -3.35 -16.90 -3.78
C LYS A 11 -2.60 -15.58 -3.71
N ALA A 12 -2.29 -15.08 -2.51
CA ALA A 12 -1.43 -13.91 -2.36
C ALA A 12 -0.05 -14.15 -2.97
N LEU A 13 0.52 -15.34 -2.75
CA LEU A 13 1.81 -15.74 -3.34
C LEU A 13 1.76 -15.81 -4.88
N GLU A 14 0.64 -16.20 -5.47
CA GLU A 14 0.46 -16.16 -6.94
C GLU A 14 0.58 -14.73 -7.47
N HIS A 15 0.01 -13.74 -6.78
CA HIS A 15 0.16 -12.33 -7.14
C HIS A 15 1.62 -11.88 -7.03
N ILE A 16 2.29 -12.18 -5.91
CA ILE A 16 3.71 -11.84 -5.71
C ILE A 16 4.57 -12.45 -6.83
N GLN A 17 4.39 -13.73 -7.13
CA GLN A 17 5.11 -14.41 -8.20
C GLN A 17 4.89 -13.76 -9.56
N LYS A 18 3.71 -13.22 -9.82
CA LYS A 18 3.40 -12.55 -11.08
C LYS A 18 4.04 -11.17 -11.16
N ILE A 19 3.96 -10.38 -10.09
CA ILE A 19 4.50 -9.03 -10.01
C ILE A 19 6.04 -9.06 -10.02
N ALA A 20 6.64 -9.91 -9.18
CA ALA A 20 8.07 -9.97 -8.95
C ALA A 20 8.85 -10.90 -9.91
N GLN A 21 8.37 -11.08 -11.15
CA GLN A 21 9.09 -11.91 -12.15
C GLN A 21 10.42 -11.25 -12.55
N LYS A 22 10.43 -9.94 -12.65
CA LYS A 22 11.56 -9.12 -13.07
C LYS A 22 11.53 -7.79 -12.32
N PRO A 23 12.68 -7.09 -12.21
CA PRO A 23 12.67 -5.69 -11.78
C PRO A 23 11.69 -4.87 -12.60
N HIS A 24 10.88 -4.06 -11.92
CA HIS A 24 9.80 -3.28 -12.52
C HIS A 24 9.76 -1.85 -11.95
N TYR A 25 10.91 -1.20 -11.93
CA TYR A 25 11.01 0.20 -11.54
C TYR A 25 10.47 1.13 -12.64
N VAL A 26 10.11 2.34 -12.26
CA VAL A 26 9.55 3.37 -13.15
C VAL A 26 10.38 3.55 -14.42
N GLY A 27 9.71 3.52 -15.57
CA GLY A 27 10.32 3.70 -16.88
C GLY A 27 10.74 2.40 -17.59
N THR A 28 10.53 1.24 -16.99
CA THR A 28 10.75 -0.06 -17.64
C THR A 28 9.47 -0.60 -18.28
N GLU A 29 9.61 -1.45 -19.29
CA GLU A 29 8.48 -2.17 -19.89
C GLU A 29 7.78 -3.08 -18.86
N ASN A 30 8.57 -3.73 -18.00
CA ASN A 30 8.03 -4.58 -16.94
C ASN A 30 7.15 -3.80 -15.95
N HIS A 31 7.47 -2.52 -15.70
CA HIS A 31 6.64 -1.66 -14.87
C HIS A 31 5.25 -1.44 -15.50
N ASP A 32 5.20 -1.22 -16.82
CA ASP A 32 3.93 -1.09 -17.54
C ASP A 32 3.15 -2.42 -17.52
N GLU A 33 3.82 -3.57 -17.70
CA GLU A 33 3.20 -4.90 -17.61
C GLU A 33 2.59 -5.15 -16.21
N VAL A 34 3.26 -4.73 -15.12
CA VAL A 34 2.73 -4.83 -13.77
C VAL A 34 1.52 -3.93 -13.58
N ALA A 35 1.57 -2.69 -14.08
CA ALA A 35 0.42 -1.78 -14.01
C ALA A 35 -0.81 -2.36 -14.71
N ASP A 36 -0.65 -2.90 -15.92
CA ASP A 36 -1.72 -3.55 -16.68
C ASP A 36 -2.26 -4.79 -15.96
N TYR A 37 -1.38 -5.58 -15.36
CA TYR A 37 -1.78 -6.72 -14.54
C TYR A 37 -2.66 -6.30 -13.35
N LEU A 38 -2.29 -5.26 -12.64
CA LEU A 38 -3.04 -4.77 -11.47
C LEU A 38 -4.41 -4.21 -11.87
N MET A 39 -4.48 -3.48 -13.00
CA MET A 39 -5.75 -3.02 -13.56
C MET A 39 -6.67 -4.22 -13.83
N LEU A 40 -6.16 -5.25 -14.51
CA LEU A 40 -6.91 -6.46 -14.84
C LEU A 40 -7.38 -7.23 -13.60
N GLU A 41 -6.53 -7.36 -12.57
CA GLU A 41 -6.90 -8.06 -11.34
C GLU A 41 -8.03 -7.33 -10.57
N LEU A 42 -8.00 -6.00 -10.52
CA LEU A 42 -9.09 -5.22 -9.95
C LEU A 42 -10.39 -5.36 -10.76
N GLU A 43 -10.31 -5.39 -12.10
CA GLU A 43 -11.47 -5.65 -12.97
C GLU A 43 -12.06 -7.05 -12.74
N LYS A 44 -11.24 -8.08 -12.59
CA LYS A 44 -11.68 -9.45 -12.26
C LYS A 44 -12.42 -9.52 -10.92
N LEU A 45 -12.11 -8.63 -10.00
CA LEU A 45 -12.85 -8.48 -8.74
C LEU A 45 -14.19 -7.73 -8.91
N GLY A 46 -14.52 -7.29 -10.11
CA GLY A 46 -15.74 -6.55 -10.41
C GLY A 46 -15.64 -5.05 -10.09
N LEU A 47 -14.43 -4.53 -9.89
CA LEU A 47 -14.18 -3.12 -9.66
C LEU A 47 -13.99 -2.38 -10.98
N GLN A 48 -14.04 -1.06 -10.93
CA GLN A 48 -13.76 -0.18 -12.06
C GLN A 48 -12.51 0.64 -11.76
N PRO A 49 -11.31 0.06 -11.97
CA PRO A 49 -10.08 0.78 -11.71
C PRO A 49 -9.89 1.90 -12.71
N LEU A 50 -9.19 2.93 -12.29
CA LEU A 50 -8.74 4.04 -13.13
C LEU A 50 -7.23 4.25 -12.94
N MET A 51 -6.59 4.76 -13.98
CA MET A 51 -5.19 5.15 -13.94
C MET A 51 -5.08 6.67 -13.82
N GLN A 52 -4.56 7.14 -12.69
CA GLN A 52 -4.18 8.54 -12.52
C GLN A 52 -2.76 8.73 -13.03
N GLN A 53 -2.57 9.59 -14.01
CA GLN A 53 -1.25 9.96 -14.52
C GLN A 53 -0.95 11.42 -14.25
N GLY A 54 0.28 11.71 -13.89
CA GLY A 54 0.72 13.08 -13.65
C GLY A 54 2.20 13.18 -13.34
N THR A 55 2.69 14.40 -13.25
CA THR A 55 4.08 14.68 -12.91
C THR A 55 4.15 15.40 -11.58
N THR A 56 4.99 14.90 -10.69
CA THR A 56 5.36 15.57 -9.44
C THR A 56 6.88 15.72 -9.37
N LEU A 57 7.36 16.53 -8.43
CA LEU A 57 8.79 16.73 -8.24
C LEU A 57 9.25 15.91 -7.03
N THR A 58 10.43 15.30 -7.14
CA THR A 58 11.16 14.80 -5.97
C THR A 58 11.62 15.97 -5.10
N ASP A 59 12.06 15.71 -3.88
CA ASP A 59 12.66 16.72 -3.00
C ASP A 59 13.88 17.41 -3.63
N TRP A 60 14.54 16.72 -4.54
CA TRP A 60 15.68 17.24 -5.31
C TRP A 60 15.26 18.06 -6.55
N GLY A 61 13.96 18.22 -6.78
CA GLY A 61 13.42 18.96 -7.92
C GLY A 61 13.38 18.19 -9.24
N ASN A 62 13.62 16.88 -9.24
CA ASN A 62 13.53 16.06 -10.44
C ASN A 62 12.07 15.74 -10.76
N PRO A 63 11.60 15.97 -12.01
CA PRO A 63 10.26 15.61 -12.42
C PRO A 63 10.13 14.09 -12.59
N VAL A 64 9.10 13.53 -12.00
CA VAL A 64 8.75 12.10 -12.12
C VAL A 64 7.32 11.99 -12.62
N LYS A 65 7.13 11.24 -13.71
CA LYS A 65 5.81 10.91 -14.24
C LYS A 65 5.34 9.59 -13.61
N SER A 66 4.31 9.68 -12.79
CA SER A 66 3.73 8.55 -12.06
C SER A 66 2.41 8.10 -12.69
N LYS A 67 2.08 6.80 -12.50
CA LYS A 67 0.86 6.13 -12.97
C LYS A 67 0.22 5.39 -11.79
N ASN A 68 -0.54 6.07 -10.95
CA ASN A 68 -1.28 5.43 -9.87
C ASN A 68 -2.44 4.60 -10.40
N ILE A 69 -2.70 3.46 -9.79
CA ILE A 69 -3.88 2.64 -10.05
C ILE A 69 -4.82 2.79 -8.86
N ILE A 70 -6.06 3.19 -9.14
CA ILE A 70 -7.02 3.58 -8.12
C ILE A 70 -8.34 2.86 -8.37
N ALA A 71 -8.96 2.33 -7.31
CA ALA A 71 -10.31 1.79 -7.37
C ALA A 71 -11.11 2.18 -6.12
N ARG A 72 -12.44 2.04 -6.17
CA ARG A 72 -13.30 2.40 -5.05
C ARG A 72 -14.44 1.39 -4.88
N ILE A 73 -14.66 0.97 -3.65
CA ILE A 73 -15.81 0.19 -3.23
C ILE A 73 -16.71 1.11 -2.42
N LYS A 74 -17.95 1.25 -2.85
CA LYS A 74 -18.93 2.09 -2.16
C LYS A 74 -19.44 1.43 -0.88
N GLY A 75 -19.45 2.18 0.20
CA GLY A 75 -20.13 1.83 1.44
C GLY A 75 -21.59 2.30 1.47
N SER A 76 -22.24 2.04 2.58
CA SER A 76 -23.65 2.46 2.79
C SER A 76 -23.79 3.90 3.32
N ASP A 77 -22.70 4.55 3.68
CA ASP A 77 -22.63 5.89 4.26
C ASP A 77 -21.70 6.77 3.42
N THR A 78 -22.00 8.07 3.36
CA THR A 78 -21.19 9.07 2.64
C THR A 78 -20.08 9.70 3.50
N SER A 79 -19.77 9.10 4.64
CA SER A 79 -18.69 9.54 5.52
C SER A 79 -17.30 9.32 4.92
N LYS A 80 -16.27 9.64 5.68
CA LYS A 80 -14.87 9.49 5.24
C LYS A 80 -14.52 8.06 4.83
N ALA A 81 -13.73 7.91 3.79
CA ALA A 81 -13.28 6.63 3.27
C ALA A 81 -12.08 6.06 4.03
N LEU A 82 -11.96 4.73 4.02
CA LEU A 82 -10.74 4.01 4.34
C LEU A 82 -9.90 3.87 3.06
N LEU A 83 -8.63 4.27 3.12
CA LEU A 83 -7.68 4.04 2.04
C LEU A 83 -6.82 2.80 2.35
N LEU A 84 -6.74 1.88 1.40
CA LEU A 84 -5.77 0.79 1.38
C LEU A 84 -4.68 1.17 0.39
N LEU A 85 -3.43 1.22 0.84
CA LEU A 85 -2.29 1.79 0.13
C LEU A 85 -1.12 0.79 0.10
N SER A 86 -0.47 0.67 -1.03
CA SER A 86 0.79 -0.05 -1.25
C SER A 86 1.39 0.43 -2.56
N HIS A 87 2.71 0.49 -2.69
CA HIS A 87 3.33 0.84 -3.95
C HIS A 87 3.60 -0.38 -4.83
N TYR A 88 3.70 -0.18 -6.14
CA TYR A 88 3.92 -1.29 -7.06
C TYR A 88 5.20 -1.17 -7.89
N ASP A 89 5.94 -0.09 -7.77
CA ASP A 89 7.25 0.04 -8.39
C ASP A 89 8.32 -0.65 -7.53
N SER A 90 9.32 -1.25 -8.17
CA SER A 90 10.49 -1.80 -7.47
C SER A 90 11.63 -0.79 -7.41
N ALA A 91 12.58 -0.99 -6.49
CA ALA A 91 13.71 -0.10 -6.28
C ALA A 91 14.52 0.14 -7.57
N PRO A 92 14.72 1.41 -7.99
CA PRO A 92 15.44 1.74 -9.20
C PRO A 92 16.94 1.45 -9.04
N HIS A 93 17.62 1.24 -10.17
CA HIS A 93 19.07 1.00 -10.20
C HIS A 93 19.53 -0.18 -9.33
N SER A 94 18.63 -1.10 -9.02
CA SER A 94 18.89 -2.33 -8.30
C SER A 94 18.44 -3.54 -9.10
N PHE A 95 18.83 -4.72 -8.68
CA PHE A 95 18.30 -5.97 -9.22
C PHE A 95 17.11 -6.49 -8.42
N SER A 96 16.56 -5.69 -7.50
CA SER A 96 15.37 -6.05 -6.74
C SER A 96 14.20 -6.31 -7.67
N ARG A 97 13.53 -7.43 -7.42
CA ARG A 97 12.27 -7.78 -8.08
C ARG A 97 11.07 -7.26 -7.30
N GLY A 98 11.31 -6.60 -6.16
CA GLY A 98 10.27 -6.03 -5.32
C GLY A 98 9.27 -7.08 -4.81
N ALA A 99 9.72 -8.30 -4.48
CA ALA A 99 8.80 -9.32 -4.01
C ALA A 99 8.31 -9.01 -2.59
N SER A 100 9.22 -8.57 -1.73
CA SER A 100 8.87 -8.05 -0.41
C SER A 100 8.41 -6.60 -0.50
N ASP A 101 9.16 -5.78 -1.19
CA ASP A 101 9.02 -4.33 -1.29
C ASP A 101 8.61 -3.92 -2.74
N ASP A 102 7.32 -3.80 -3.08
CA ASP A 102 6.20 -4.00 -2.17
C ASP A 102 5.09 -4.88 -2.80
N ALA A 103 5.50 -5.87 -3.63
CA ALA A 103 4.52 -6.83 -4.17
C ALA A 103 3.77 -7.57 -3.06
N SER A 104 4.37 -7.70 -1.86
CA SER A 104 3.72 -8.33 -0.71
C SER A 104 2.54 -7.52 -0.20
N GLY A 105 2.67 -6.21 -0.13
CA GLY A 105 1.59 -5.29 0.25
C GLY A 105 0.49 -5.27 -0.80
N VAL A 106 0.86 -5.15 -2.08
CA VAL A 106 -0.08 -5.21 -3.21
C VAL A 106 -0.88 -6.52 -3.19
N ALA A 107 -0.21 -7.66 -3.03
CA ALA A 107 -0.86 -8.96 -2.97
C ALA A 107 -1.77 -9.12 -1.75
N THR A 108 -1.37 -8.54 -0.61
CA THR A 108 -2.18 -8.52 0.61
C THR A 108 -3.49 -7.76 0.37
N ILE A 109 -3.44 -6.62 -0.31
CA ILE A 109 -4.63 -5.85 -0.65
C ILE A 109 -5.51 -6.63 -1.64
N LEU A 110 -4.95 -7.15 -2.74
CA LEU A 110 -5.72 -7.87 -3.76
C LEU A 110 -6.44 -9.09 -3.18
N GLU A 111 -5.74 -9.92 -2.41
CA GLU A 111 -6.34 -11.12 -1.83
C GLU A 111 -7.31 -10.78 -0.67
N GLY A 112 -7.00 -9.74 0.10
CA GLY A 112 -7.92 -9.21 1.11
C GLY A 112 -9.23 -8.73 0.49
N LEU A 113 -9.16 -8.00 -0.62
CA LEU A 113 -10.32 -7.54 -1.38
C LEU A 113 -11.13 -8.71 -1.93
N ARG A 114 -10.46 -9.72 -2.51
CA ARG A 114 -11.14 -10.92 -3.00
C ARG A 114 -11.96 -11.58 -1.88
N ALA A 115 -11.35 -11.83 -0.73
CA ALA A 115 -12.02 -12.44 0.41
C ALA A 115 -13.17 -11.56 0.94
N PHE A 116 -12.93 -10.26 1.07
CA PHE A 116 -13.91 -9.28 1.53
C PHE A 116 -15.14 -9.24 0.62
N LEU A 117 -14.96 -9.12 -0.69
CA LEU A 117 -16.04 -9.06 -1.67
C LEU A 117 -16.87 -10.35 -1.70
N HIS A 118 -16.21 -11.52 -1.58
CA HIS A 118 -16.91 -12.82 -1.47
C HIS A 118 -17.67 -12.97 -0.15
N SER A 119 -17.21 -12.34 0.92
CA SER A 119 -17.90 -12.41 2.21
C SER A 119 -19.23 -11.67 2.20
N LYS A 120 -19.39 -10.68 1.31
CA LYS A 120 -20.52 -9.76 1.26
C LYS A 120 -20.79 -9.06 2.60
N THR A 121 -19.72 -8.83 3.36
CA THR A 121 -19.81 -8.15 4.65
C THR A 121 -20.29 -6.71 4.46
N PRO A 122 -21.39 -6.29 5.10
CA PRO A 122 -21.82 -4.89 5.04
C PRO A 122 -20.75 -3.97 5.62
N HIS A 123 -20.53 -2.84 4.99
CA HIS A 123 -19.61 -1.81 5.45
C HIS A 123 -20.20 -0.42 5.25
N LYS A 124 -19.88 0.49 6.15
CA LYS A 124 -20.41 1.87 6.11
C LYS A 124 -19.57 2.76 5.22
N ASN A 125 -18.27 2.80 5.49
CA ASN A 125 -17.35 3.70 4.81
C ASN A 125 -16.99 3.17 3.42
N ASP A 126 -16.79 4.07 2.47
CA ASP A 126 -16.16 3.70 1.20
C ASP A 126 -14.75 3.17 1.46
N ILE A 127 -14.31 2.26 0.61
CA ILE A 127 -12.92 1.75 0.60
C ILE A 127 -12.29 2.22 -0.71
N ILE A 128 -11.23 3.00 -0.60
CA ILE A 128 -10.42 3.42 -1.74
C ILE A 128 -9.16 2.55 -1.75
N ILE A 129 -8.83 2.03 -2.90
CA ILE A 129 -7.60 1.28 -3.15
C ILE A 129 -6.68 2.18 -3.95
N LEU A 130 -5.44 2.33 -3.51
CA LEU A 130 -4.39 3.03 -4.23
C LEU A 130 -3.16 2.13 -4.31
N PHE A 131 -2.86 1.66 -5.51
CA PHE A 131 -1.53 1.18 -5.82
C PHE A 131 -0.73 2.37 -6.35
N SER A 132 0.13 2.92 -5.49
CA SER A 132 0.93 4.09 -5.80
C SER A 132 2.13 3.74 -6.65
N ASP A 133 2.61 4.70 -7.40
CA ASP A 133 3.75 4.58 -8.28
C ASP A 133 4.89 5.49 -7.85
N ALA A 134 6.12 5.14 -8.21
CA ALA A 134 7.30 5.96 -7.96
C ALA A 134 7.51 6.30 -6.46
N GLU A 135 7.19 5.36 -5.59
CA GLU A 135 7.51 5.44 -4.16
C GLU A 135 9.02 5.51 -3.99
N GLU A 136 9.72 4.61 -4.66
CA GLU A 136 11.16 4.42 -4.62
C GLU A 136 11.99 5.57 -5.25
N LEU A 137 11.33 6.46 -5.97
CA LEU A 137 11.96 7.68 -6.52
C LEU A 137 11.80 8.90 -5.61
N GLY A 138 10.82 8.89 -4.72
CA GLY A 138 10.57 10.01 -3.81
C GLY A 138 9.09 10.21 -3.50
N LEU A 139 8.34 9.12 -3.29
CA LEU A 139 6.92 9.12 -2.87
C LEU A 139 6.00 9.86 -3.86
N ASN A 140 6.35 9.83 -5.13
CA ASN A 140 5.76 10.70 -6.15
C ASN A 140 4.30 10.36 -6.45
N GLY A 141 3.93 9.07 -6.45
CA GLY A 141 2.55 8.64 -6.66
C GLY A 141 1.64 9.06 -5.52
N ALA A 142 2.09 8.93 -4.27
CA ALA A 142 1.35 9.42 -3.11
C ALA A 142 1.15 10.94 -3.19
N ALA A 143 2.20 11.70 -3.52
CA ALA A 143 2.12 13.14 -3.71
C ALA A 143 1.12 13.51 -4.81
N LEU A 144 1.14 12.79 -5.94
CA LEU A 144 0.19 12.98 -7.03
C LEU A 144 -1.25 12.76 -6.58
N PHE A 145 -1.51 11.68 -5.84
CA PHE A 145 -2.86 11.39 -5.33
C PHE A 145 -3.33 12.46 -4.35
N VAL A 146 -2.52 12.76 -3.34
CA VAL A 146 -2.88 13.72 -2.27
C VAL A 146 -3.13 15.12 -2.81
N THR A 147 -2.34 15.58 -3.79
CA THR A 147 -2.42 16.96 -4.28
C THR A 147 -3.40 17.15 -5.43
N GLN A 148 -3.66 16.09 -6.24
CA GLN A 148 -4.39 16.24 -7.51
C GLN A 148 -5.64 15.38 -7.63
N HIS A 149 -5.81 14.32 -6.81
CA HIS A 149 -6.97 13.45 -6.93
C HIS A 149 -8.12 13.93 -6.02
N GLN A 150 -9.31 14.06 -6.59
CA GLN A 150 -10.48 14.54 -5.84
C GLN A 150 -10.82 13.68 -4.60
N TRP A 151 -10.59 12.37 -4.68
CA TRP A 151 -10.89 11.45 -3.57
C TRP A 151 -9.93 11.58 -2.40
N ALA A 152 -8.78 12.24 -2.55
CA ALA A 152 -7.86 12.45 -1.43
C ALA A 152 -8.52 13.18 -0.26
N LYS A 153 -9.42 14.13 -0.54
CA LYS A 153 -10.17 14.91 0.47
C LYS A 153 -11.22 14.08 1.21
N GLU A 154 -11.59 12.94 0.66
CA GLU A 154 -12.58 12.02 1.23
C GLU A 154 -11.95 10.99 2.15
N VAL A 155 -10.63 10.79 2.10
CA VAL A 155 -9.92 9.83 2.95
C VAL A 155 -9.94 10.30 4.41
N GLY A 156 -10.36 9.41 5.31
CA GLY A 156 -10.35 9.65 6.76
C GLY A 156 -9.25 8.91 7.49
N LEU A 157 -8.85 7.76 6.94
CA LEU A 157 -7.81 6.91 7.49
C LEU A 157 -7.10 6.18 6.36
N ALA A 158 -5.78 6.11 6.41
CA ALA A 158 -4.98 5.32 5.49
C ALA A 158 -4.38 4.09 6.19
N SER A 159 -4.36 2.96 5.48
CA SER A 159 -3.65 1.75 5.89
C SER A 159 -2.66 1.42 4.79
N ASN A 160 -1.39 1.67 5.05
CA ASN A 160 -0.28 1.37 4.16
C ASN A 160 0.28 -0.02 4.51
N PHE A 161 0.48 -0.83 3.49
CA PHE A 161 1.13 -2.13 3.59
C PHE A 161 2.49 -2.00 2.95
N GLU A 162 3.56 -2.40 3.66
CA GLU A 162 4.91 -1.98 3.37
C GLU A 162 5.92 -3.04 3.78
N ALA A 163 7.14 -2.95 3.27
CA ALA A 163 8.27 -3.75 3.69
C ALA A 163 9.50 -2.89 3.99
N ARG A 164 10.22 -3.25 5.02
CA ARG A 164 11.54 -2.69 5.40
C ARG A 164 12.57 -3.80 5.58
N GLY A 165 12.25 -4.97 5.09
CA GLY A 165 13.02 -6.18 5.15
C GLY A 165 12.34 -7.25 4.32
N THR A 166 12.80 -8.51 4.44
CA THR A 166 12.31 -9.61 3.63
C THR A 166 11.67 -10.74 4.45
N SER A 167 11.48 -10.54 5.74
CA SER A 167 10.88 -11.54 6.64
C SER A 167 10.39 -10.93 7.95
N GLY A 168 9.87 -11.80 8.81
CA GLY A 168 9.43 -11.46 10.17
C GLY A 168 7.94 -11.13 10.27
N PRO A 169 7.47 -10.79 11.47
CA PRO A 169 6.10 -10.37 11.67
C PRO A 169 5.87 -8.97 11.09
N SER A 170 4.65 -8.73 10.62
CA SER A 170 4.23 -7.39 10.24
C SER A 170 3.92 -6.58 11.49
N TYR A 171 4.67 -5.50 11.70
CA TYR A 171 4.45 -4.55 12.79
C TYR A 171 3.43 -3.50 12.37
N MET A 172 2.51 -3.16 13.27
CA MET A 172 1.62 -2.03 13.12
C MET A 172 2.28 -0.78 13.74
N LEU A 173 2.49 0.21 12.90
CA LEU A 173 3.09 1.50 13.23
C LEU A 173 2.07 2.60 12.93
N MET A 174 1.97 3.61 13.80
CA MET A 174 0.99 4.68 13.62
C MET A 174 1.65 5.98 13.17
N GLU A 175 1.12 6.57 12.13
CA GLU A 175 1.45 7.92 11.68
C GLU A 175 0.28 8.86 12.02
N VAL A 176 0.52 9.76 12.98
CA VAL A 176 -0.52 10.63 13.53
C VAL A 176 -0.14 12.10 13.46
N ASN A 177 -1.11 12.97 13.26
CA ASN A 177 -0.95 14.42 13.34
C ASN A 177 -1.28 14.93 14.75
N GLN A 178 -2.31 14.37 15.38
CA GLN A 178 -2.77 14.76 16.72
C GLN A 178 -3.38 13.53 17.39
N GLY A 179 -2.87 13.15 18.55
CA GLY A 179 -3.42 12.09 19.39
C GLY A 179 -3.70 10.78 18.65
N ASN A 180 -3.50 9.66 19.29
CA ASN A 180 -3.67 8.35 18.67
C ASN A 180 -4.77 7.49 19.34
N ALA A 181 -5.43 8.00 20.37
CA ALA A 181 -6.37 7.20 21.17
C ALA A 181 -7.48 6.55 20.34
N ALA A 182 -8.10 7.31 19.41
CA ALA A 182 -9.17 6.79 18.57
C ALA A 182 -8.65 5.72 17.57
N MET A 183 -7.42 5.87 17.08
CA MET A 183 -6.79 4.89 16.20
C MET A 183 -6.48 3.60 16.95
N VAL A 184 -5.91 3.68 18.13
CA VAL A 184 -5.63 2.53 19.02
C VAL A 184 -6.92 1.81 19.36
N GLU A 185 -7.96 2.55 19.76
CA GLU A 185 -9.28 1.97 20.06
C GLU A 185 -9.88 1.27 18.83
N GLY A 186 -9.83 1.90 17.65
CA GLY A 186 -10.31 1.31 16.40
C GLY A 186 -9.57 0.03 16.03
N PHE A 187 -8.24 0.03 16.14
CA PHE A 187 -7.41 -1.14 15.88
C PHE A 187 -7.71 -2.28 16.88
N THR A 188 -7.85 -1.94 18.16
CA THR A 188 -8.19 -2.92 19.21
C THR A 188 -9.58 -3.52 18.97
N LYS A 189 -10.56 -2.70 18.59
CA LYS A 189 -11.92 -3.17 18.26
C LYS A 189 -11.95 -4.06 17.02
N ALA A 190 -11.08 -3.81 16.04
CA ALA A 190 -10.94 -4.66 14.88
C ALA A 190 -10.43 -6.06 15.23
N ASN A 191 -9.79 -6.21 16.39
CA ASN A 191 -9.34 -7.48 16.97
C ASN A 191 -8.58 -8.35 15.95
N PRO A 192 -7.48 -7.85 15.35
CA PRO A 192 -6.73 -8.61 14.37
C PRO A 192 -6.16 -9.89 14.98
N LYS A 193 -6.09 -10.95 14.20
CA LYS A 193 -5.70 -12.29 14.67
C LYS A 193 -4.25 -12.35 15.19
N TYR A 194 -3.37 -11.54 14.61
CA TYR A 194 -1.95 -11.51 14.94
C TYR A 194 -1.45 -10.06 15.09
N PRO A 195 -1.93 -9.34 16.15
CA PRO A 195 -1.48 -7.97 16.33
C PRO A 195 -0.03 -7.95 16.84
N VAL A 196 0.85 -7.26 16.12
CA VAL A 196 2.23 -7.02 16.56
C VAL A 196 2.49 -5.52 16.55
N SER A 197 2.76 -4.97 17.72
CA SER A 197 3.17 -3.59 17.90
C SER A 197 3.91 -3.45 19.23
N ASN A 198 4.99 -2.67 19.24
CA ASN A 198 5.65 -2.29 20.48
C ASN A 198 6.34 -0.92 20.32
N SER A 199 6.57 -0.24 21.44
CA SER A 199 7.15 1.09 21.46
C SER A 199 8.61 1.13 21.00
N LEU A 200 9.36 0.06 21.20
CA LEU A 200 10.75 -0.03 20.74
C LEU A 200 10.81 -0.05 19.21
N MET A 201 9.97 -0.87 18.57
CA MET A 201 9.90 -0.93 17.10
C MET A 201 9.42 0.40 16.50
N TYR A 202 8.49 1.09 17.15
CA TYR A 202 8.10 2.44 16.77
C TYR A 202 9.27 3.42 16.82
N SER A 203 10.06 3.36 17.90
CA SER A 203 11.25 4.21 18.06
C SER A 203 12.31 3.91 17.00
N ILE A 204 12.57 2.63 16.71
CA ILE A 204 13.48 2.21 15.63
C ILE A 204 12.98 2.73 14.29
N TYR A 205 11.71 2.54 13.98
CA TYR A 205 11.08 3.02 12.76
C TYR A 205 11.27 4.53 12.55
N LYS A 206 11.06 5.33 13.61
CA LYS A 206 11.27 6.80 13.57
C LYS A 206 12.74 7.21 13.40
N MET A 207 13.69 6.33 13.69
CA MET A 207 15.11 6.56 13.48
C MET A 207 15.61 6.14 12.09
N LEU A 208 14.82 5.37 11.35
CA LEU A 208 15.14 4.98 9.99
C LEU A 208 15.05 6.21 9.07
N PRO A 209 16.01 6.39 8.15
CA PRO A 209 16.09 7.60 7.32
C PRO A 209 15.05 7.67 6.20
N ASN A 210 14.32 6.59 5.95
CA ASN A 210 13.42 6.51 4.81
C ASN A 210 11.98 6.73 5.27
N ASP A 211 11.28 7.60 4.57
CA ASP A 211 9.84 7.80 4.67
C ASP A 211 9.10 6.75 3.84
N THR A 212 7.79 6.67 4.00
CA THR A 212 6.88 5.87 3.19
C THR A 212 5.81 6.77 2.57
N ASP A 213 5.05 6.25 1.63
CA ASP A 213 3.91 6.96 1.07
C ASP A 213 2.97 7.53 2.13
N LEU A 214 2.81 6.85 3.27
CA LEU A 214 1.99 7.33 4.38
C LEU A 214 2.49 8.66 4.96
N THR A 215 3.79 8.93 4.91
CA THR A 215 4.35 10.24 5.32
C THR A 215 3.75 11.39 4.52
N VAL A 216 3.60 11.21 3.20
CA VAL A 216 2.97 12.22 2.33
C VAL A 216 1.49 12.43 2.72
N PHE A 217 0.76 11.35 2.98
CA PHE A 217 -0.62 11.45 3.45
C PHE A 217 -0.72 12.22 4.77
N ARG A 218 0.16 11.94 5.72
CA ARG A 218 0.21 12.64 7.00
C ARG A 218 0.58 14.12 6.86
N GLU A 219 1.63 14.42 6.11
CA GLU A 219 2.21 15.77 6.03
C GLU A 219 1.45 16.70 5.09
N GLN A 220 1.19 16.23 3.88
CA GLN A 220 0.53 17.03 2.84
C GLN A 220 -0.99 16.90 2.89
N GLY A 221 -1.50 15.68 3.12
CA GLY A 221 -2.94 15.41 3.16
C GLY A 221 -3.61 15.65 4.51
N LYS A 222 -2.83 15.78 5.58
CA LYS A 222 -3.31 15.81 6.98
C LYS A 222 -4.13 14.57 7.34
N ILE A 223 -3.85 13.46 6.69
CA ILE A 223 -4.50 12.16 6.86
C ILE A 223 -3.58 11.28 7.71
N GLN A 224 -4.10 10.80 8.81
CA GLN A 224 -3.39 9.86 9.67
C GLN A 224 -3.61 8.42 9.20
N GLY A 225 -2.73 7.52 9.65
CA GLY A 225 -2.84 6.13 9.21
C GLY A 225 -2.02 5.13 9.99
N PHE A 226 -2.19 3.89 9.58
CA PHE A 226 -1.39 2.75 10.01
C PHE A 226 -0.39 2.38 8.93
N ASN A 227 0.83 2.08 9.34
CA ASN A 227 1.85 1.47 8.51
C ASN A 227 2.06 0.03 8.99
N PHE A 228 1.84 -0.94 8.14
CA PHE A 228 2.07 -2.35 8.42
C PHE A 228 3.33 -2.76 7.68
N ALA A 229 4.42 -3.00 8.40
CA ALA A 229 5.71 -3.33 7.81
C ALA A 229 6.40 -4.48 8.54
N PHE A 230 7.04 -5.37 7.81
CA PHE A 230 7.98 -6.33 8.36
C PHE A 230 9.41 -5.84 8.11
N ILE A 231 10.33 -6.12 9.06
CA ILE A 231 11.63 -5.43 9.15
C ILE A 231 12.80 -6.42 9.20
N ASP A 232 12.55 -7.70 9.50
CA ASP A 232 13.62 -8.67 9.63
C ASP A 232 14.34 -8.93 8.29
N ASN A 233 15.60 -9.32 8.34
CA ASN A 233 16.48 -9.49 7.17
C ASN A 233 16.58 -8.22 6.30
N HIS A 234 16.68 -7.06 6.93
CA HIS A 234 16.75 -5.75 6.27
C HIS A 234 17.94 -5.59 5.30
N PHE A 235 19.01 -6.41 5.41
CA PHE A 235 20.14 -6.39 4.47
C PHE A 235 19.78 -6.98 3.09
N ASN A 236 18.65 -7.65 2.94
CA ASN A 236 18.16 -8.12 1.65
C ASN A 236 17.30 -7.06 0.94
N TYR A 237 16.85 -6.05 1.70
CA TYR A 237 16.04 -4.94 1.22
C TYR A 237 16.73 -4.20 0.08
N HIS A 238 16.02 -3.94 -1.01
CA HIS A 238 16.53 -3.34 -2.24
C HIS A 238 17.66 -4.12 -2.92
N THR A 239 17.73 -5.43 -2.71
CA THR A 239 18.67 -6.31 -3.39
C THR A 239 17.97 -7.33 -4.28
N TRP A 240 18.73 -8.14 -4.99
CA TRP A 240 18.14 -9.24 -5.79
C TRP A 240 17.44 -10.32 -4.96
N GLN A 241 17.61 -10.29 -3.65
CA GLN A 241 16.97 -11.20 -2.68
C GLN A 241 15.67 -10.64 -2.11
N ASP A 242 15.37 -9.39 -2.44
CA ASP A 242 14.13 -8.74 -2.05
C ASP A 242 12.93 -9.27 -2.86
#